data_e574771e41d1a5fc58260b8d37e5b193
#
_entry.id   e574771e41d1a5fc58260b8d37e5b193
#
_cell.length_a   1.000
_cell.length_b   1.000
_cell.length_c   1.000
_cell.angle_alpha   90.00
_cell.angle_beta   90.00
_cell.angle_gamma   90.00
#
_symmetry.space_group_name_H-M   'P 1'
#
loop_
_entity.id
_entity.type
_entity.pdbx_description
1 polymer ?
#
loop_
_entity_poly.entity_id
_entity_poly.type
_entity_poly.pdbx_seq_one_letter_code
_entity_poly.pdbx_strand_id
1 'polypeptide(L)'
;MSQELDQLAASFGDNDAQVDLSDTLPEAWLALLLFFALGLTVFYQFITRYVFNDSAAWTEEVARYLLIGTVFTGAVIGVAKNNHIQVDFFFRFMSPAVSRALSLFTDVLRIGFLASASVLTWMLMQKMGSYQMTVVDLPMNLVYGVVLLAFVLMTLRAVGVLKRHWRQGHSVLERPENM
;
A
#
# COMPACT_ATOMS: atom_id res chain seq x y z
N MET A 1 11.71 -13.74 39.67
CA MET A 1 12.28 -12.57 38.97
C MET A 1 13.26 -12.97 37.87
N SER A 2 14.29 -13.82 38.12
CA SER A 2 15.18 -14.31 37.04
C SER A 2 14.47 -15.21 36.03
N GLN A 3 13.64 -16.15 36.48
CA GLN A 3 12.87 -17.05 35.62
C GLN A 3 11.81 -16.33 34.77
N GLU A 4 11.21 -15.26 35.29
CA GLU A 4 10.26 -14.44 34.53
C GLU A 4 10.96 -13.60 33.45
N LEU A 5 12.16 -13.11 33.75
CA LEU A 5 12.98 -12.41 32.76
C LEU A 5 13.47 -13.36 31.67
N ASP A 6 13.84 -14.61 32.01
CA ASP A 6 14.23 -15.63 31.04
C ASP A 6 13.04 -16.07 30.17
N GLN A 7 11.84 -16.17 30.74
CA GLN A 7 10.60 -16.45 29.97
C GLN A 7 10.21 -15.29 29.07
N LEU A 8 10.36 -14.04 29.53
CA LEU A 8 10.16 -12.86 28.71
C LEU A 8 11.19 -12.79 27.55
N ALA A 9 12.47 -13.03 27.86
CA ALA A 9 13.52 -13.07 26.84
C ALA A 9 13.28 -14.19 25.81
N ALA A 10 12.83 -15.36 26.24
CA ALA A 10 12.46 -16.46 25.36
C ALA A 10 11.24 -16.11 24.48
N SER A 11 10.24 -15.41 25.04
CA SER A 11 9.07 -14.96 24.26
C SER A 11 9.38 -13.88 23.22
N PHE A 12 10.41 -13.07 23.46
CA PHE A 12 10.93 -12.13 22.46
C PHE A 12 11.79 -12.83 21.39
N GLY A 13 12.53 -13.88 21.75
CA GLY A 13 13.33 -14.67 20.81
C GLY A 13 12.50 -15.60 19.90
N ASP A 14 11.36 -16.08 20.40
CA ASP A 14 10.45 -16.95 19.63
C ASP A 14 9.57 -16.15 18.64
N ASN A 15 9.50 -14.83 18.80
CA ASN A 15 8.87 -13.90 17.85
C ASN A 15 9.78 -13.48 16.68
N ASP A 16 11.02 -13.94 16.59
CA ASP A 16 11.77 -13.98 15.34
C ASP A 16 11.16 -15.06 14.43
N ALA A 17 9.86 -14.95 14.19
CA ALA A 17 9.19 -15.65 13.11
C ALA A 17 10.04 -15.42 11.88
N GLN A 18 10.63 -16.49 11.36
CA GLN A 18 11.38 -16.45 10.11
C GLN A 18 10.49 -15.73 9.11
N VAL A 19 10.85 -14.49 8.79
CA VAL A 19 10.10 -13.69 7.82
C VAL A 19 10.24 -14.43 6.51
N ASP A 20 9.24 -15.22 6.18
CA ASP A 20 9.19 -15.95 4.92
C ASP A 20 9.03 -14.95 3.78
N LEU A 21 10.15 -14.65 3.15
CA LEU A 21 10.20 -13.74 2.00
C LEU A 21 9.71 -14.40 0.71
N SER A 22 9.41 -15.71 0.73
CA SER A 22 8.93 -16.43 -0.46
C SER A 22 7.54 -15.97 -0.91
N ASP A 23 6.74 -15.41 -0.01
CA ASP A 23 5.40 -14.89 -0.28
C ASP A 23 5.38 -13.36 -0.53
N THR A 24 6.57 -12.76 -0.77
CA THR A 24 6.65 -11.34 -1.08
C THR A 24 6.26 -11.07 -2.53
N LEU A 25 5.24 -10.24 -2.69
CA LEU A 25 4.82 -9.77 -4.01
C LEU A 25 5.92 -8.91 -4.66
N PRO A 26 6.11 -8.97 -5.98
CA PRO A 26 7.12 -8.15 -6.67
C PRO A 26 6.93 -6.65 -6.42
N GLU A 27 5.69 -6.22 -6.17
CA GLU A 27 5.35 -4.84 -5.80
C GLU A 27 6.00 -4.43 -4.45
N ALA A 28 6.27 -5.40 -3.54
CA ALA A 28 6.91 -5.10 -2.26
C ALA A 28 8.37 -4.68 -2.43
N TRP A 29 9.09 -5.34 -3.32
CA TRP A 29 10.47 -4.96 -3.65
C TRP A 29 10.56 -3.59 -4.29
N LEU A 30 9.61 -3.26 -5.17
CA LEU A 30 9.53 -1.93 -5.77
C LEU A 30 9.22 -0.87 -4.70
N ALA A 31 8.28 -1.11 -3.80
CA ALA A 31 7.97 -0.18 -2.70
C ALA A 31 9.17 0.03 -1.79
N LEU A 32 9.91 -1.04 -1.45
CA LEU A 32 11.12 -0.96 -0.64
C LEU A 32 12.22 -0.16 -1.33
N LEU A 33 12.43 -0.37 -2.62
CA LEU A 33 13.41 0.36 -3.42
C LEU A 33 13.07 1.86 -3.47
N LEU A 34 11.81 2.21 -3.72
CA LEU A 34 11.35 3.60 -3.71
C LEU A 34 11.51 4.24 -2.32
N PHE A 35 11.19 3.50 -1.26
CA PHE A 35 11.37 3.96 0.11
C PHE A 35 12.84 4.20 0.45
N PHE A 36 13.73 3.30 0.03
CA PHE A 36 15.16 3.46 0.22
C PHE A 36 15.71 4.67 -0.56
N ALA A 37 15.28 4.84 -1.81
CA ALA A 37 15.64 6.01 -2.62
C ALA A 37 15.14 7.31 -1.99
N LEU A 38 13.91 7.32 -1.42
CA LEU A 38 13.38 8.43 -0.64
C LEU A 38 14.29 8.76 0.55
N GLY A 39 14.65 7.73 1.33
CA GLY A 39 15.55 7.90 2.49
C GLY A 39 16.89 8.51 2.11
N LEU A 40 17.51 8.02 1.03
CA LEU A 40 18.75 8.58 0.52
C LEU A 40 18.60 10.03 0.04
N THR A 41 17.51 10.35 -0.65
CA THR A 41 17.23 11.71 -1.13
C THR A 41 17.07 12.68 0.02
N VAL A 42 16.32 12.31 1.06
CA VAL A 42 16.12 13.14 2.27
C VAL A 42 17.41 13.28 3.06
N PHE A 43 18.20 12.20 3.17
CA PHE A 43 19.50 12.24 3.83
C PHE A 43 20.48 13.16 3.09
N TYR A 44 20.53 13.08 1.77
CA TYR A 44 21.33 13.98 0.93
C TYR A 44 20.89 15.44 1.11
N GLN A 45 19.58 15.71 1.13
CA GLN A 45 19.03 17.04 1.38
C GLN A 45 19.47 17.59 2.75
N PHE A 46 19.46 16.73 3.76
CA PHE A 46 19.94 17.13 5.09
C PHE A 46 21.42 17.54 5.07
N ILE A 47 22.28 16.74 4.44
CA ILE A 47 23.73 17.03 4.33
C ILE A 47 23.95 18.35 3.56
N THR A 48 23.34 18.52 2.39
CA THR A 48 23.51 19.74 1.59
C THR A 48 23.07 20.99 2.35
N ARG A 49 21.98 20.90 3.07
CA ARG A 49 21.44 22.03 3.82
C ARG A 49 22.27 22.41 5.05
N TYR A 50 22.72 21.43 5.83
CA TYR A 50 23.37 21.68 7.12
C TYR A 50 24.89 21.63 7.09
N VAL A 51 25.50 20.87 6.17
CA VAL A 51 26.95 20.77 6.04
C VAL A 51 27.46 21.75 5.01
N PHE A 52 26.83 21.81 3.84
CA PHE A 52 27.28 22.68 2.74
C PHE A 52 26.59 24.05 2.73
N ASN A 53 25.58 24.25 3.60
CA ASN A 53 24.77 25.48 3.66
C ASN A 53 24.17 25.87 2.30
N ASP A 54 23.93 24.87 1.45
CA ASP A 54 23.31 24.99 0.14
C ASP A 54 22.10 24.05 0.05
N SER A 55 20.92 24.61 -0.22
CA SER A 55 19.70 23.83 -0.31
C SER A 55 19.45 23.40 -1.75
N ALA A 56 19.69 22.11 -2.02
CA ALA A 56 19.37 21.51 -3.31
C ALA A 56 17.85 21.40 -3.51
N ALA A 57 17.22 22.42 -4.10
CA ALA A 57 15.75 22.53 -4.24
C ALA A 57 15.10 21.32 -4.95
N TRP A 58 15.83 20.67 -5.87
CA TRP A 58 15.34 19.50 -6.59
C TRP A 58 15.11 18.27 -5.68
N THR A 59 15.82 18.17 -4.56
CA THR A 59 15.70 17.03 -3.64
C THR A 59 14.34 17.02 -2.95
N GLU A 60 13.78 18.19 -2.63
CA GLU A 60 12.45 18.30 -2.04
C GLU A 60 11.37 17.82 -3.01
N GLU A 61 11.49 18.20 -4.27
CA GLU A 61 10.53 17.78 -5.29
C GLU A 61 10.62 16.28 -5.58
N VAL A 62 11.82 15.74 -5.74
CA VAL A 62 12.06 14.30 -5.94
C VAL A 62 11.58 13.49 -4.75
N ALA A 63 11.86 13.92 -3.51
CA ALA A 63 11.41 13.24 -2.31
C ALA A 63 9.88 13.15 -2.24
N ARG A 64 9.17 14.22 -2.62
CA ARG A 64 7.70 14.24 -2.69
C ARG A 64 7.17 13.20 -3.69
N TYR A 65 7.76 13.09 -4.86
CA TYR A 65 7.32 12.11 -5.87
C TYR A 65 7.68 10.67 -5.50
N LEU A 66 8.85 10.45 -4.89
CA LEU A 66 9.23 9.15 -4.35
C LEU A 66 8.29 8.72 -3.21
N LEU A 67 7.88 9.66 -2.35
CA LEU A 67 6.89 9.40 -1.30
C LEU A 67 5.56 8.96 -1.90
N ILE A 68 5.05 9.67 -2.91
CA ILE A 68 3.82 9.30 -3.61
C ILE A 68 3.97 7.89 -4.20
N GLY A 69 5.05 7.62 -4.92
CA GLY A 69 5.32 6.31 -5.49
C GLY A 69 5.36 5.19 -4.44
N THR A 70 6.04 5.41 -3.32
CA THR A 70 6.14 4.47 -2.20
C THR A 70 4.77 4.16 -1.60
N VAL A 71 3.98 5.19 -1.29
CA VAL A 71 2.65 5.04 -0.67
C VAL A 71 1.71 4.29 -1.60
N PHE A 72 1.64 4.66 -2.88
CA PHE A 72 0.73 4.01 -3.82
C PHE A 72 1.15 2.57 -4.15
N THR A 73 2.46 2.31 -4.29
CA THR A 73 2.95 0.93 -4.50
C THR A 73 2.72 0.07 -3.25
N GLY A 74 2.95 0.63 -2.05
CA GLY A 74 2.64 -0.04 -0.78
C GLY A 74 1.15 -0.34 -0.61
N ALA A 75 0.26 0.56 -1.05
CA ALA A 75 -1.18 0.34 -1.01
C ALA A 75 -1.63 -0.85 -1.85
N VAL A 76 -0.95 -1.15 -2.99
CA VAL A 76 -1.23 -2.36 -3.79
C VAL A 76 -1.06 -3.63 -2.95
N ILE A 77 -0.02 -3.69 -2.11
CA ILE A 77 0.25 -4.83 -1.22
C ILE A 77 -0.86 -4.96 -0.19
N GLY A 78 -1.30 -3.83 0.41
CA GLY A 78 -2.40 -3.81 1.37
C GLY A 78 -3.69 -4.38 0.79
N VAL A 79 -4.02 -4.03 -0.46
CA VAL A 79 -5.18 -4.59 -1.17
C VAL A 79 -5.00 -6.07 -1.46
N ALA A 80 -3.81 -6.51 -1.90
CA ALA A 80 -3.53 -7.89 -2.25
C ALA A 80 -3.61 -8.83 -1.03
N LYS A 81 -3.04 -8.40 0.10
CA LYS A 81 -3.05 -9.15 1.37
C LYS A 81 -4.36 -9.01 2.14
N ASN A 82 -5.27 -8.14 1.67
CA ASN A 82 -6.53 -7.79 2.35
C ASN A 82 -6.32 -7.30 3.81
N ASN A 83 -5.16 -6.69 4.08
CA ASN A 83 -4.74 -6.22 5.40
C ASN A 83 -5.26 -4.79 5.73
N HIS A 84 -6.37 -4.39 5.13
CA HIS A 84 -7.02 -3.14 5.56
C HIS A 84 -7.67 -3.34 6.93
N ILE A 85 -7.64 -2.29 7.75
CA ILE A 85 -8.33 -2.28 9.03
C ILE A 85 -9.81 -2.61 8.77
N GLN A 86 -10.23 -3.78 9.23
CA GLN A 86 -11.58 -4.28 9.07
C GLN A 86 -12.27 -4.27 10.42
N VAL A 87 -13.50 -3.77 10.47
CA VAL A 87 -14.31 -3.78 11.69
C VAL A 87 -15.15 -5.05 11.67
N ASP A 88 -14.55 -6.18 12.06
CA ASP A 88 -15.19 -7.50 12.12
C ASP A 88 -16.16 -7.67 13.30
N PHE A 89 -16.09 -6.74 14.28
CA PHE A 89 -16.94 -6.77 15.47
C PHE A 89 -18.43 -6.86 15.13
N PHE A 90 -18.90 -6.12 14.13
CA PHE A 90 -20.32 -6.14 13.74
C PHE A 90 -20.74 -7.48 13.08
N PHE A 91 -19.81 -8.16 12.42
CA PHE A 91 -20.11 -9.43 11.74
C PHE A 91 -20.41 -10.57 12.73
N ARG A 92 -19.90 -10.49 13.97
CA ARG A 92 -20.19 -11.47 15.03
C ARG A 92 -21.65 -11.48 15.49
N PHE A 93 -22.37 -10.38 15.30
CA PHE A 93 -23.77 -10.24 15.72
C PHE A 93 -24.76 -10.46 14.57
N MET A 94 -24.28 -10.65 13.34
CA MET A 94 -25.11 -10.80 12.15
C MET A 94 -25.36 -12.28 11.82
N SER A 95 -26.50 -12.56 11.18
CA SER A 95 -26.73 -13.89 10.62
C SER A 95 -25.76 -14.17 9.47
N PRO A 96 -25.34 -15.43 9.24
CA PRO A 96 -24.36 -15.77 8.20
C PRO A 96 -24.75 -15.27 6.80
N ALA A 97 -26.05 -15.23 6.48
CA ALA A 97 -26.54 -14.75 5.19
C ALA A 97 -26.34 -13.23 5.02
N VAL A 98 -26.62 -12.45 6.08
CA VAL A 98 -26.46 -10.98 6.07
C VAL A 98 -24.98 -10.63 6.05
N SER A 99 -24.16 -11.31 6.84
CA SER A 99 -22.71 -11.16 6.88
C SER A 99 -22.10 -11.35 5.49
N ARG A 100 -22.47 -12.42 4.81
CA ARG A 100 -22.00 -12.71 3.44
C ARG A 100 -22.44 -11.66 2.43
N ALA A 101 -23.69 -11.23 2.47
CA ALA A 101 -24.21 -10.21 1.56
C ALA A 101 -23.48 -8.87 1.75
N LEU A 102 -23.24 -8.46 3.01
CA LEU A 102 -22.53 -7.23 3.35
C LEU A 102 -21.06 -7.30 2.93
N SER A 103 -20.39 -8.42 3.13
CA SER A 103 -19.01 -8.65 2.70
C SER A 103 -18.86 -8.54 1.18
N LEU A 104 -19.74 -9.20 0.40
CA LEU A 104 -19.74 -9.08 -1.05
C LEU A 104 -20.05 -7.66 -1.52
N PHE A 105 -20.99 -6.98 -0.86
CA PHE A 105 -21.29 -5.58 -1.16
C PHE A 105 -20.07 -4.68 -0.96
N THR A 106 -19.34 -4.86 0.15
CA THR A 106 -18.11 -4.10 0.44
C THR A 106 -17.03 -4.36 -0.60
N ASP A 107 -16.85 -5.62 -1.03
CA ASP A 107 -15.88 -5.96 -2.07
C ASP A 107 -16.24 -5.29 -3.41
N VAL A 108 -17.50 -5.31 -3.81
CA VAL A 108 -17.98 -4.65 -5.04
C VAL A 108 -17.81 -3.12 -4.94
N LEU A 109 -18.17 -2.54 -3.80
CA LEU A 109 -17.99 -1.09 -3.57
C LEU A 109 -16.52 -0.69 -3.65
N ARG A 110 -15.62 -1.47 -3.06
CA ARG A 110 -14.17 -1.26 -3.13
C ARG A 110 -13.66 -1.30 -4.58
N ILE A 111 -14.07 -2.30 -5.36
CA ILE A 111 -13.70 -2.41 -6.77
C ILE A 111 -14.24 -1.21 -7.56
N GLY A 112 -15.48 -0.83 -7.35
CA GLY A 112 -16.11 0.33 -7.99
C GLY A 112 -15.35 1.62 -7.68
N PHE A 113 -14.96 1.83 -6.43
CA PHE A 113 -14.15 2.98 -6.01
C PHE A 113 -12.78 3.00 -6.69
N LEU A 114 -12.03 1.89 -6.66
CA LEU A 114 -10.69 1.79 -7.26
C LEU A 114 -10.73 1.94 -8.78
N ALA A 115 -11.73 1.37 -9.43
CA ALA A 115 -11.95 1.54 -10.88
C ALA A 115 -12.27 2.99 -11.23
N SER A 116 -13.13 3.65 -10.47
CA SER A 116 -13.45 5.07 -10.65
C SER A 116 -12.21 5.94 -10.45
N ALA A 117 -11.40 5.67 -9.42
CA ALA A 117 -10.15 6.36 -9.18
C ALA A 117 -9.17 6.18 -10.35
N SER A 118 -9.08 4.98 -10.94
CA SER A 118 -8.27 4.72 -12.13
C SER A 118 -8.71 5.58 -13.32
N VAL A 119 -10.02 5.64 -13.59
CA VAL A 119 -10.58 6.44 -14.68
C VAL A 119 -10.33 7.93 -14.46
N LEU A 120 -10.57 8.44 -13.24
CA LEU A 120 -10.34 9.83 -12.90
C LEU A 120 -8.86 10.21 -13.03
N THR A 121 -7.94 9.33 -12.60
CA THR A 121 -6.50 9.55 -12.74
C THR A 121 -6.10 9.56 -14.22
N TRP A 122 -6.66 8.68 -15.03
CA TRP A 122 -6.46 8.70 -16.49
C TRP A 122 -6.95 10.01 -17.12
N MET A 123 -8.15 10.46 -16.77
CA MET A 123 -8.69 11.74 -17.25
C MET A 123 -7.83 12.94 -16.83
N LEU A 124 -7.32 12.91 -15.60
CA LEU A 124 -6.42 13.93 -15.09
C LEU A 124 -5.10 13.95 -15.88
N MET A 125 -4.52 12.79 -16.13
CA MET A 125 -3.29 12.63 -16.90
C MET A 125 -3.43 13.18 -18.32
N GLN A 126 -4.60 12.98 -18.96
CA GLN A 126 -4.90 13.55 -20.27
C GLN A 126 -4.94 15.10 -20.26
N LYS A 127 -5.47 15.69 -19.18
CA LYS A 127 -5.58 17.16 -19.05
C LYS A 127 -4.27 17.81 -18.63
N MET A 128 -3.49 17.13 -17.80
CA MET A 128 -2.27 17.67 -17.17
C MET A 128 -0.98 17.23 -17.88
N GLY A 129 -1.09 16.56 -19.03
CA GLY A 129 0.05 15.98 -19.74
C GLY A 129 1.11 16.95 -20.22
N SER A 130 0.77 18.22 -20.38
CA SER A 130 1.69 19.28 -20.81
C SER A 130 2.42 19.98 -19.65
N TYR A 131 2.05 19.67 -18.40
CA TYR A 131 2.68 20.29 -17.25
C TYR A 131 4.02 19.62 -16.93
N GLN A 132 5.03 20.43 -16.69
CA GLN A 132 6.34 20.00 -16.21
C GLN A 132 6.42 20.16 -14.70
N MET A 133 7.32 19.42 -14.08
CA MET A 133 7.68 19.59 -12.67
C MET A 133 8.33 20.95 -12.46
N THR A 134 8.31 21.45 -11.23
CA THR A 134 8.69 22.86 -10.96
C THR A 134 10.18 23.10 -11.01
N VAL A 135 10.99 22.15 -10.59
CA VAL A 135 12.46 22.26 -10.45
C VAL A 135 13.18 21.25 -11.35
N VAL A 136 12.60 20.08 -11.51
CA VAL A 136 13.15 19.01 -12.35
C VAL A 136 12.42 19.06 -13.69
N ASP A 137 13.15 19.19 -14.80
CA ASP A 137 12.58 19.24 -16.16
C ASP A 137 12.04 17.86 -16.60
N LEU A 138 11.09 17.32 -15.85
CA LEU A 138 10.39 16.07 -16.17
C LEU A 138 8.89 16.31 -16.30
N PRO A 139 8.21 15.55 -17.17
CA PRO A 139 6.77 15.70 -17.32
C PRO A 139 6.04 15.13 -16.08
N MET A 140 5.06 15.87 -15.58
CA MET A 140 4.21 15.48 -14.46
C MET A 140 3.45 14.16 -14.72
N ASN A 141 3.28 13.81 -15.99
CA ASN A 141 2.70 12.53 -16.43
C ASN A 141 3.40 11.30 -15.86
N LEU A 142 4.69 11.39 -15.52
CA LEU A 142 5.42 10.30 -14.87
C LEU A 142 4.81 9.96 -13.50
N VAL A 143 4.53 10.97 -12.69
CA VAL A 143 3.93 10.80 -11.36
C VAL A 143 2.50 10.26 -11.48
N TYR A 144 1.70 10.88 -12.35
CA TYR A 144 0.32 10.41 -12.60
C TYR A 144 0.29 8.99 -13.18
N GLY A 145 1.27 8.63 -14.01
CA GLY A 145 1.42 7.29 -14.55
C GLY A 145 1.68 6.23 -13.46
N VAL A 146 2.53 6.53 -12.49
CA VAL A 146 2.78 5.64 -11.33
C VAL A 146 1.51 5.47 -10.50
N VAL A 147 0.79 6.55 -10.23
CA VAL A 147 -0.47 6.52 -9.48
C VAL A 147 -1.55 5.73 -10.24
N LEU A 148 -1.67 5.96 -11.55
CA LEU A 148 -2.59 5.22 -12.40
C LEU A 148 -2.28 3.72 -12.40
N LEU A 149 -1.02 3.35 -12.59
CA LEU A 149 -0.59 1.95 -12.56
C LEU A 149 -0.94 1.31 -11.21
N ALA A 150 -0.70 2.00 -10.11
CA ALA A 150 -1.04 1.51 -8.77
C ALA A 150 -2.56 1.29 -8.62
N PHE A 151 -3.42 2.23 -9.05
CA PHE A 151 -4.87 2.05 -8.99
C PHE A 151 -5.36 0.90 -9.87
N VAL A 152 -4.80 0.73 -11.07
CA VAL A 152 -5.12 -0.40 -11.95
C VAL A 152 -4.72 -1.72 -11.30
N LEU A 153 -3.50 -1.81 -10.74
CA LEU A 153 -3.05 -3.00 -10.02
C LEU A 153 -3.92 -3.30 -8.79
N MET A 154 -4.25 -2.27 -7.99
CA MET A 154 -5.18 -2.43 -6.86
C MET A 154 -6.54 -2.96 -7.31
N THR A 155 -7.09 -2.44 -8.42
CA THR A 155 -8.37 -2.92 -8.98
C THR A 155 -8.27 -4.40 -9.38
N LEU A 156 -7.22 -4.80 -10.08
CA LEU A 156 -6.99 -6.19 -10.48
C LEU A 156 -6.86 -7.12 -9.27
N ARG A 157 -6.10 -6.69 -8.23
CA ARG A 157 -5.94 -7.44 -6.98
C ARG A 157 -7.27 -7.55 -6.22
N ALA A 158 -8.06 -6.47 -6.15
CA ALA A 158 -9.38 -6.48 -5.52
C ALA A 158 -10.36 -7.45 -6.21
N VAL A 159 -10.35 -7.52 -7.54
CA VAL A 159 -11.12 -8.52 -8.31
C VAL A 159 -10.64 -9.93 -7.98
N GLY A 160 -9.34 -10.14 -7.82
CA GLY A 160 -8.77 -11.42 -7.38
C GLY A 160 -9.27 -11.84 -5.99
N VAL A 161 -9.33 -10.90 -5.04
CA VAL A 161 -9.87 -11.11 -3.69
C VAL A 161 -11.35 -11.47 -3.75
N LEU A 162 -12.16 -10.72 -4.50
CA LEU A 162 -13.58 -11.01 -4.70
C LEU A 162 -13.82 -12.43 -5.26
N LYS A 163 -13.04 -12.83 -6.29
CA LYS A 163 -13.14 -14.21 -6.84
C LYS A 163 -12.80 -15.28 -5.80
N ARG A 164 -11.81 -15.01 -4.93
CA ARG A 164 -11.42 -15.92 -3.85
C ARG A 164 -12.55 -16.06 -2.82
N HIS A 165 -13.11 -14.95 -2.34
CA HIS A 165 -14.26 -14.95 -1.41
C HIS A 165 -15.47 -15.67 -2.00
N TRP A 166 -15.75 -15.46 -3.29
CA TRP A 166 -16.85 -16.15 -3.97
C TRP A 166 -16.65 -17.66 -4.02
N ARG A 167 -15.42 -18.13 -4.35
CA ARG A 167 -15.10 -19.56 -4.45
C ARG A 167 -15.06 -20.26 -3.09
N GLN A 168 -14.56 -19.58 -2.06
CA GLN A 168 -14.45 -20.12 -0.69
C GLN A 168 -15.79 -20.11 0.05
N GLY A 169 -16.75 -19.32 -0.42
CA GLY A 169 -18.07 -19.21 0.20
C GLY A 169 -18.10 -18.44 1.53
N HIS A 170 -16.95 -17.91 1.97
CA HIS A 170 -16.81 -17.06 3.15
C HIS A 170 -15.72 -16.00 2.90
N SER A 171 -15.82 -14.89 3.60
CA SER A 171 -14.84 -13.81 3.61
C SER A 171 -14.00 -13.87 4.90
N VAL A 172 -12.84 -13.24 4.87
CA VAL A 172 -12.00 -13.04 6.07
C VAL A 172 -12.77 -12.34 7.20
N LEU A 173 -13.74 -11.47 6.85
CA LEU A 173 -14.64 -10.82 7.81
C LEU A 173 -15.54 -11.78 8.59
N GLU A 174 -15.87 -12.93 7.99
CA GLU A 174 -16.74 -13.94 8.59
C GLU A 174 -15.96 -14.90 9.49
N ARG A 175 -14.68 -15.15 9.18
CA ARG A 175 -13.81 -16.08 9.91
C ARG A 175 -12.38 -15.53 10.02
N PRO A 176 -12.11 -14.61 10.94
CA PRO A 176 -10.78 -14.04 11.14
C PRO A 176 -9.75 -15.06 11.66
N GLU A 177 -10.18 -16.21 12.14
CA GLU A 177 -9.31 -17.29 12.66
C GLU A 177 -8.52 -18.03 11.57
N ASN A 178 -8.81 -17.79 10.29
CA ASN A 178 -8.16 -18.45 9.14
C ASN A 178 -7.12 -17.53 8.45
N MET A 179 -6.56 -16.54 9.18
CA MET A 179 -5.45 -15.71 8.69
C MET A 179 -4.10 -16.40 8.87
#